data_2627c3f2746716d48c91178967d9ea59
#
_entry.id   2627c3f2746716d48c91178967d9ea59
#
_cell.length_a   1.000
_cell.length_b   1.000
_cell.length_c   1.000
_cell.angle_alpha   90.00
_cell.angle_beta   90.00
_cell.angle_gamma   90.00
#
_symmetry.space_group_name_H-M   'P 1'
#
loop_
_entity.id
_entity.type
_entity.pdbx_description
1 polymer ?
#
loop_
_entity_poly.entity_id
_entity_poly.type
_entity_poly.pdbx_seq_one_letter_code
_entity_poly.pdbx_strand_id
1 'polypeptide(L)'
;MADAARFGVRPLASIVEAVGRTPLLRLHALEAEEGLLSAGVELYAKLEFQNPGGSVKDRPALQMILDASATGRLGPKKGVLDSTSGNTGVAYAWIGAALGLRITLVMPENVSDARKQITRAYGAKLIFSDPMEGSDGAIRLAQKLAAQRPDEYAYLDQYGNPANPKAHFLGTGREIWEATRGRVTHFVAGIGTSGTLMGTGRRLKRENPAVRVVGVEPDDPFHGLEGLKHLRSSIVPAIYRAEDRDETLFISTDEGWSMAERLGKRVGLLVGHSSGAAIAGALRVAGRLRDAGEKGVVVTVLPDRADRYFEPSRPGA
;
A
#
# COMPACT_ATOMS: atom_id res chain seq x y z
N MET A 1 28.56 -16.51 18.59
CA MET A 1 28.32 -16.38 17.13
C MET A 1 27.47 -17.47 16.47
N ALA A 2 27.13 -18.56 17.17
CA ALA A 2 26.36 -19.67 16.58
C ALA A 2 24.85 -19.51 16.52
N ASP A 3 24.28 -18.47 17.14
CA ASP A 3 22.80 -18.27 17.24
C ASP A 3 22.19 -17.36 16.16
N ALA A 4 22.96 -16.49 15.53
CA ALA A 4 22.47 -15.59 14.49
C ALA A 4 22.09 -16.33 13.19
N ALA A 5 22.74 -17.43 12.89
CA ALA A 5 22.45 -18.27 11.71
C ALA A 5 21.10 -19.00 11.81
N ARG A 6 20.58 -19.22 13.02
CA ARG A 6 19.32 -19.93 13.27
C ARG A 6 18.08 -19.10 12.92
N PHE A 7 18.21 -17.76 12.89
CA PHE A 7 17.12 -16.83 12.61
C PHE A 7 17.32 -16.02 11.31
N GLY A 8 18.38 -16.29 10.54
CA GLY A 8 18.65 -15.57 9.28
C GLY A 8 18.87 -14.07 9.44
N VAL A 9 19.27 -13.61 10.65
CA VAL A 9 19.49 -12.19 10.94
C VAL A 9 20.82 -11.75 10.35
N ARG A 10 20.79 -10.70 9.50
CA ARG A 10 21.99 -10.04 8.96
C ARG A 10 22.05 -8.59 9.42
N PRO A 11 23.24 -8.03 9.69
CA PRO A 11 23.39 -6.59 9.89
C PRO A 11 22.96 -5.80 8.65
N LEU A 12 22.31 -4.64 8.86
CA LEU A 12 21.93 -3.68 7.81
C LEU A 12 22.86 -2.47 7.91
N ALA A 13 23.29 -1.94 6.77
CA ALA A 13 24.05 -0.70 6.72
C ALA A 13 23.12 0.53 6.81
N SER A 14 21.89 0.40 6.37
CA SER A 14 20.86 1.45 6.44
C SER A 14 19.48 0.84 6.67
N ILE A 15 18.63 1.57 7.37
CA ILE A 15 17.24 1.16 7.61
C ILE A 15 16.44 0.98 6.31
N VAL A 16 16.80 1.66 5.22
CA VAL A 16 16.14 1.50 3.92
C VAL A 16 16.29 0.09 3.33
N GLU A 17 17.33 -0.67 3.75
CA GLU A 17 17.52 -2.05 3.34
C GLU A 17 16.51 -3.03 3.97
N ALA A 18 15.79 -2.59 5.01
CA ALA A 18 14.73 -3.36 5.63
C ALA A 18 13.40 -3.31 4.86
N VAL A 19 13.29 -2.44 3.84
CA VAL A 19 12.08 -2.37 3.01
C VAL A 19 11.88 -3.66 2.23
N GLY A 20 10.65 -4.17 2.27
CA GLY A 20 10.31 -5.43 1.61
C GLY A 20 10.56 -6.66 2.48
N ARG A 21 10.55 -7.83 1.84
CA ARG A 21 10.66 -9.15 2.51
C ARG A 21 9.68 -9.32 3.68
N THR A 22 8.51 -8.70 3.54
CA THR A 22 7.44 -8.79 4.54
C THR A 22 6.87 -10.21 4.57
N PRO A 23 6.38 -10.70 5.72
CA PRO A 23 5.80 -12.03 5.81
C PRO A 23 4.57 -12.22 4.92
N LEU A 24 4.35 -13.46 4.51
CA LEU A 24 3.09 -13.95 3.94
C LEU A 24 2.44 -14.87 4.98
N LEU A 25 1.33 -14.41 5.57
CA LEU A 25 0.62 -15.12 6.63
C LEU A 25 -0.58 -15.89 6.07
N ARG A 26 -0.67 -17.18 6.40
CA ARG A 26 -1.89 -17.97 6.13
C ARG A 26 -2.94 -17.68 7.20
N LEU A 27 -4.17 -17.42 6.77
CA LEU A 27 -5.25 -16.99 7.66
C LEU A 27 -6.13 -18.17 8.09
N HIS A 28 -5.54 -19.18 8.73
CA HIS A 28 -6.20 -20.43 9.14
C HIS A 28 -7.50 -20.22 9.92
N ALA A 29 -7.56 -19.23 10.82
CA ALA A 29 -8.77 -18.96 11.58
C ALA A 29 -9.95 -18.59 10.66
N LEU A 30 -9.71 -17.73 9.67
CA LEU A 30 -10.73 -17.35 8.69
C LEU A 30 -11.05 -18.51 7.74
N GLU A 31 -10.04 -19.28 7.31
CA GLU A 31 -10.27 -20.47 6.48
C GLU A 31 -11.20 -21.47 7.16
N ALA A 32 -11.02 -21.69 8.46
CA ALA A 32 -11.87 -22.59 9.25
C ALA A 32 -13.31 -22.06 9.39
N GLU A 33 -13.46 -20.77 9.74
CA GLU A 33 -14.75 -20.12 9.91
C GLU A 33 -15.57 -20.11 8.61
N GLU A 34 -14.91 -19.91 7.47
CA GLU A 34 -15.54 -19.84 6.16
C GLU A 34 -15.64 -21.20 5.43
N GLY A 35 -15.26 -22.30 6.09
CA GLY A 35 -15.30 -23.64 5.48
C GLY A 35 -14.35 -23.84 4.30
N LEU A 36 -13.31 -23.01 4.17
CA LEU A 36 -12.35 -23.07 3.06
C LEU A 36 -11.39 -24.25 3.19
N LEU A 37 -11.09 -24.69 4.42
CA LEU A 37 -10.15 -25.80 4.68
C LEU A 37 -10.63 -27.09 4.00
N SER A 38 -11.91 -27.45 4.16
CA SER A 38 -12.48 -28.66 3.57
C SER A 38 -12.58 -28.59 2.04
N ALA A 39 -12.70 -27.38 1.49
CA ALA A 39 -12.73 -27.14 0.05
C ALA A 39 -11.32 -27.10 -0.61
N GLY A 40 -10.26 -27.11 0.19
CA GLY A 40 -8.90 -27.00 -0.35
C GLY A 40 -8.57 -25.60 -0.88
N VAL A 41 -9.21 -24.56 -0.34
CA VAL A 41 -8.95 -23.14 -0.65
C VAL A 41 -8.08 -22.55 0.45
N GLU A 42 -6.91 -22.03 0.07
CA GLU A 42 -5.96 -21.40 0.99
C GLU A 42 -6.07 -19.88 0.89
N LEU A 43 -6.07 -19.18 2.03
CA LEU A 43 -6.14 -17.71 2.10
C LEU A 43 -4.89 -17.14 2.78
N TYR A 44 -4.19 -16.26 2.08
CA TYR A 44 -2.97 -15.62 2.58
C TYR A 44 -3.07 -14.10 2.56
N ALA A 45 -2.39 -13.48 3.52
CA ALA A 45 -2.22 -12.04 3.62
C ALA A 45 -0.74 -11.64 3.62
N LYS A 46 -0.34 -10.74 2.73
CA LYS A 46 0.98 -10.12 2.68
C LYS A 46 1.02 -8.94 3.65
N LEU A 47 1.85 -9.04 4.71
CA LEU A 47 1.86 -8.11 5.84
C LEU A 47 2.70 -6.85 5.54
N GLU A 48 2.22 -5.98 4.65
CA GLU A 48 2.96 -4.80 4.20
C GLU A 48 3.12 -3.72 5.28
N PHE A 49 2.35 -3.78 6.35
CA PHE A 49 2.55 -2.94 7.54
C PHE A 49 3.84 -3.24 8.30
N GLN A 50 4.56 -4.33 7.98
CA GLN A 50 5.85 -4.66 8.58
C GLN A 50 7.05 -4.00 7.88
N ASN A 51 6.83 -3.21 6.84
CA ASN A 51 7.87 -2.32 6.32
C ASN A 51 8.30 -1.30 7.40
N PRO A 52 9.52 -0.74 7.36
CA PRO A 52 10.05 0.18 8.39
C PRO A 52 9.17 1.38 8.68
N GLY A 53 8.59 2.00 7.66
CA GLY A 53 7.64 3.10 7.80
C GLY A 53 6.21 2.64 8.10
N GLY A 54 5.98 1.34 8.29
CA GLY A 54 4.72 0.74 8.72
C GLY A 54 3.64 0.65 7.64
N SER A 55 4.00 0.70 6.35
CA SER A 55 3.01 0.54 5.28
C SER A 55 3.58 0.05 3.96
N VAL A 56 2.68 -0.37 3.08
CA VAL A 56 2.95 -0.75 1.69
C VAL A 56 3.64 0.37 0.89
N LYS A 57 3.51 1.63 1.31
CA LYS A 57 4.03 2.79 0.59
C LYS A 57 5.54 2.94 0.68
N ASP A 58 6.20 2.26 1.62
CA ASP A 58 7.66 2.27 1.72
C ASP A 58 8.32 1.74 0.45
N ARG A 59 7.73 0.72 -0.17
CA ARG A 59 8.26 0.13 -1.41
C ARG A 59 8.25 1.10 -2.59
N PRO A 60 7.09 1.66 -2.99
CA PRO A 60 7.06 2.61 -4.11
C PRO A 60 7.83 3.89 -3.80
N ALA A 61 7.77 4.42 -2.58
CA ALA A 61 8.51 5.63 -2.21
C ALA A 61 10.02 5.43 -2.37
N LEU A 62 10.56 4.32 -1.87
CA LEU A 62 11.97 3.99 -2.02
C LEU A 62 12.35 3.83 -3.51
N GLN A 63 11.56 3.09 -4.29
CA GLN A 63 11.85 2.85 -5.70
C GLN A 63 11.83 4.16 -6.51
N MET A 64 10.85 5.04 -6.26
CA MET A 64 10.76 6.34 -6.93
C MET A 64 11.95 7.24 -6.60
N ILE A 65 12.40 7.25 -5.33
CA ILE A 65 13.60 7.99 -4.90
C ILE A 65 14.85 7.41 -5.59
N LEU A 66 15.02 6.10 -5.58
CA LEU A 66 16.20 5.45 -6.21
C LEU A 66 16.26 5.70 -7.72
N ASP A 67 15.13 5.53 -8.42
CA ASP A 67 15.07 5.78 -9.86
C ASP A 67 15.31 7.26 -10.18
N ALA A 68 14.79 8.20 -9.37
CA ALA A 68 15.04 9.63 -9.56
C ALA A 68 16.51 10.01 -9.27
N SER A 69 17.14 9.38 -8.28
CA SER A 69 18.56 9.56 -7.99
C SER A 69 19.44 9.02 -9.11
N ALA A 70 19.16 7.79 -9.57
CA ALA A 70 19.92 7.15 -10.66
C ALA A 70 19.85 7.91 -11.99
N THR A 71 18.75 8.64 -12.23
CA THR A 71 18.55 9.46 -13.44
C THR A 71 18.97 10.92 -13.27
N GLY A 72 19.57 11.30 -12.14
CA GLY A 72 20.00 12.67 -11.84
C GLY A 72 18.85 13.66 -11.60
N ARG A 73 17.62 13.21 -11.48
CA ARG A 73 16.46 14.04 -11.13
C ARG A 73 16.51 14.54 -9.68
N LEU A 74 17.11 13.77 -8.77
CA LEU A 74 17.44 14.17 -7.40
C LEU A 74 18.93 14.49 -7.27
N GLY A 75 19.26 15.42 -6.39
CA GLY A 75 20.65 15.82 -6.15
C GLY A 75 20.76 16.88 -5.06
N PRO A 76 21.95 17.40 -4.77
CA PRO A 76 22.18 18.33 -3.65
C PRO A 76 21.30 19.58 -3.69
N LYS A 77 20.93 20.04 -4.89
CA LYS A 77 20.08 21.23 -5.07
C LYS A 77 18.60 20.92 -5.21
N LYS A 78 18.22 19.68 -5.60
CA LYS A 78 16.83 19.26 -5.83
C LYS A 78 16.36 18.32 -4.74
N GLY A 79 15.30 18.72 -4.03
CA GLY A 79 14.59 17.87 -3.08
C GLY A 79 13.38 17.15 -3.70
N VAL A 80 12.89 16.14 -3.01
CA VAL A 80 11.64 15.46 -3.35
C VAL A 80 10.46 16.40 -3.14
N LEU A 81 9.54 16.43 -4.09
CA LEU A 81 8.20 17.01 -3.96
C LEU A 81 7.18 15.94 -4.33
N ASP A 82 6.15 15.77 -3.51
CA ASP A 82 4.96 14.98 -3.89
C ASP A 82 3.71 15.46 -3.13
N SER A 83 2.54 15.09 -3.66
CA SER A 83 1.27 15.31 -3.00
C SER A 83 0.83 14.05 -2.26
N THR A 84 0.56 14.20 -0.96
CA THR A 84 0.13 13.05 -0.16
C THR A 84 -0.44 13.48 1.19
N SER A 85 -1.54 12.89 1.59
CA SER A 85 -2.16 13.08 2.92
C SER A 85 -1.97 11.86 3.84
N GLY A 86 -1.27 10.82 3.38
CA GLY A 86 -1.24 9.54 4.09
C GLY A 86 0.14 8.87 4.13
N ASN A 87 0.12 7.56 4.04
CA ASN A 87 1.30 6.69 4.21
C ASN A 87 2.47 7.00 3.27
N THR A 88 2.21 7.49 2.06
CA THR A 88 3.29 7.87 1.13
C THR A 88 4.11 9.03 1.67
N GLY A 89 3.47 10.01 2.32
CA GLY A 89 4.17 11.13 2.96
C GLY A 89 5.08 10.67 4.09
N VAL A 90 4.61 9.76 4.94
CA VAL A 90 5.43 9.14 5.99
C VAL A 90 6.60 8.38 5.37
N ALA A 91 6.35 7.61 4.30
CA ALA A 91 7.39 6.86 3.60
C ALA A 91 8.47 7.77 3.02
N TYR A 92 8.11 8.82 2.29
CA TYR A 92 9.08 9.81 1.81
C TYR A 92 9.85 10.48 2.93
N ALA A 93 9.16 10.86 4.01
CA ALA A 93 9.79 11.58 5.13
C ALA A 93 10.87 10.74 5.81
N TRP A 94 10.57 9.50 6.22
CA TRP A 94 11.56 8.65 6.89
C TRP A 94 12.70 8.19 5.96
N ILE A 95 12.39 7.86 4.68
CA ILE A 95 13.42 7.50 3.69
C ILE A 95 14.32 8.71 3.42
N GLY A 96 13.73 9.90 3.29
CA GLY A 96 14.47 11.15 3.11
C GLY A 96 15.41 11.43 4.27
N ALA A 97 14.95 11.27 5.51
CA ALA A 97 15.79 11.40 6.70
C ALA A 97 16.95 10.40 6.70
N ALA A 98 16.68 9.13 6.35
CA ALA A 98 17.69 8.08 6.30
C ALA A 98 18.75 8.30 5.20
N LEU A 99 18.38 8.98 4.11
CA LEU A 99 19.26 9.21 2.96
C LEU A 99 19.79 10.66 2.87
N GLY A 100 19.49 11.53 3.84
CA GLY A 100 19.90 12.93 3.85
C GLY A 100 19.26 13.78 2.73
N LEU A 101 18.04 13.42 2.29
CA LEU A 101 17.32 14.12 1.22
C LEU A 101 16.34 15.15 1.79
N ARG A 102 16.20 16.27 1.09
CA ARG A 102 15.15 17.25 1.40
C ARG A 102 13.81 16.75 0.87
N ILE A 103 12.81 16.70 1.76
CA ILE A 103 11.45 16.26 1.45
C ILE A 103 10.48 17.43 1.62
N THR A 104 9.69 17.70 0.59
CA THR A 104 8.57 18.66 0.64
C THR A 104 7.29 17.91 0.27
N LEU A 105 6.29 17.97 1.15
CA LEU A 105 5.01 17.29 0.98
C LEU A 105 3.89 18.32 0.86
N VAL A 106 3.03 18.15 -0.13
CA VAL A 106 1.81 18.94 -0.30
C VAL A 106 0.63 18.10 0.18
N MET A 107 -0.19 18.66 1.07
CA MET A 107 -1.35 17.96 1.64
C MET A 107 -2.47 18.94 1.97
N PRO A 108 -3.74 18.49 1.99
CA PRO A 108 -4.84 19.31 2.47
C PRO A 108 -4.62 19.77 3.91
N GLU A 109 -5.03 20.99 4.25
CA GLU A 109 -4.80 21.55 5.58
C GLU A 109 -5.52 20.77 6.69
N ASN A 110 -6.65 20.14 6.39
CA ASN A 110 -7.46 19.35 7.34
C ASN A 110 -6.93 17.93 7.60
N VAL A 111 -5.75 17.57 7.10
CA VAL A 111 -5.08 16.29 7.46
C VAL A 111 -4.80 16.26 8.96
N SER A 112 -4.97 15.11 9.60
CA SER A 112 -4.81 14.95 11.04
C SER A 112 -3.46 15.44 11.54
N ASP A 113 -3.45 16.05 12.75
CA ASP A 113 -2.22 16.59 13.34
C ASP A 113 -1.19 15.51 13.61
N ALA A 114 -1.61 14.28 13.93
CA ALA A 114 -0.72 13.14 14.10
C ALA A 114 0.12 12.89 12.83
N ARG A 115 -0.48 12.93 11.65
CA ARG A 115 0.23 12.77 10.36
C ARG A 115 1.19 13.92 10.07
N LYS A 116 0.78 15.16 10.37
CA LYS A 116 1.65 16.34 10.26
C LYS A 116 2.85 16.22 11.19
N GLN A 117 2.63 15.80 12.45
CA GLN A 117 3.69 15.63 13.44
C GLN A 117 4.69 14.54 13.05
N ILE A 118 4.24 13.36 12.62
CA ILE A 118 5.12 12.27 12.17
C ILE A 118 6.00 12.71 11.01
N THR A 119 5.45 13.35 9.99
CA THR A 119 6.24 13.80 8.83
C THR A 119 7.22 14.90 9.18
N ARG A 120 6.83 15.85 10.06
CA ARG A 120 7.74 16.89 10.59
C ARG A 120 8.84 16.32 11.46
N ALA A 121 8.58 15.29 12.25
CA ALA A 121 9.58 14.63 13.09
C ALA A 121 10.73 14.05 12.27
N TYR A 122 10.46 13.61 11.03
CA TYR A 122 11.48 13.20 10.06
C TYR A 122 12.11 14.36 9.26
N GLY A 123 11.75 15.63 9.57
CA GLY A 123 12.32 16.81 8.92
C GLY A 123 11.66 17.20 7.59
N ALA A 124 10.51 16.64 7.23
CA ALA A 124 9.82 17.04 6.01
C ALA A 124 9.20 18.44 6.11
N LYS A 125 9.34 19.24 5.05
CA LYS A 125 8.63 20.52 4.86
C LYS A 125 7.21 20.24 4.38
N LEU A 126 6.23 20.85 5.03
CA LEU A 126 4.82 20.72 4.65
C LEU A 126 4.32 22.00 3.99
N ILE A 127 3.57 21.85 2.90
CA ILE A 127 2.83 22.89 2.20
C ILE A 127 1.36 22.45 2.20
N PHE A 128 0.46 23.35 2.60
CA PHE A 128 -0.94 23.03 2.71
C PHE A 128 -1.72 23.53 1.49
N SER A 129 -2.64 22.70 0.99
CA SER A 129 -3.63 23.05 -0.01
C SER A 129 -4.99 23.28 0.65
N ASP A 130 -5.92 23.87 -0.12
CA ASP A 130 -7.29 24.09 0.33
C ASP A 130 -7.92 22.75 0.77
N PRO A 131 -8.43 22.66 2.01
CA PRO A 131 -9.06 21.45 2.52
C PRO A 131 -10.32 21.04 1.75
N MET A 132 -11.03 22.00 1.13
CA MET A 132 -12.24 21.73 0.34
C MET A 132 -11.95 21.01 -0.98
N GLU A 133 -10.72 21.15 -1.50
CA GLU A 133 -10.29 20.47 -2.73
C GLU A 133 -9.74 19.07 -2.49
N GLY A 134 -9.56 18.64 -1.25
CA GLY A 134 -9.08 17.32 -0.86
C GLY A 134 -7.73 16.95 -1.49
N SER A 135 -7.54 15.67 -1.78
CA SER A 135 -6.30 15.15 -2.37
C SER A 135 -6.03 15.69 -3.78
N ASP A 136 -7.07 15.99 -4.55
CA ASP A 136 -6.92 16.47 -5.92
C ASP A 136 -6.39 17.91 -5.96
N GLY A 137 -6.77 18.76 -4.99
CA GLY A 137 -6.19 20.07 -4.79
C GLY A 137 -4.70 20.01 -4.44
N ALA A 138 -4.32 19.09 -3.59
CA ALA A 138 -2.90 18.88 -3.25
C ALA A 138 -2.08 18.42 -4.48
N ILE A 139 -2.63 17.55 -5.34
CA ILE A 139 -1.99 17.13 -6.59
C ILE A 139 -1.76 18.34 -7.50
N ARG A 140 -2.80 19.15 -7.75
CA ARG A 140 -2.68 20.35 -8.60
C ARG A 140 -1.66 21.34 -8.06
N LEU A 141 -1.64 21.57 -6.74
CA LEU A 141 -0.66 22.45 -6.09
C LEU A 141 0.78 21.92 -6.23
N ALA A 142 1.00 20.63 -6.04
CA ALA A 142 2.31 20.01 -6.21
C ALA A 142 2.83 20.15 -7.65
N GLN A 143 1.96 19.89 -8.63
CA GLN A 143 2.29 20.07 -10.05
C GLN A 143 2.64 21.52 -10.39
N LYS A 144 1.87 22.49 -9.86
CA LYS A 144 2.14 23.93 -10.03
C LYS A 144 3.51 24.31 -9.43
N LEU A 145 3.82 23.86 -8.22
CA LEU A 145 5.09 24.13 -7.56
C LEU A 145 6.27 23.51 -8.34
N ALA A 146 6.11 22.29 -8.82
CA ALA A 146 7.13 21.62 -9.64
C ALA A 146 7.42 22.40 -10.94
N ALA A 147 6.38 22.89 -11.61
CA ALA A 147 6.52 23.68 -12.83
C ALA A 147 7.14 25.06 -12.57
N GLN A 148 6.82 25.72 -11.45
CA GLN A 148 7.35 27.02 -11.07
C GLN A 148 8.80 26.99 -10.56
N ARG A 149 9.23 25.86 -9.96
CA ARG A 149 10.53 25.71 -9.31
C ARG A 149 11.23 24.39 -9.75
N PRO A 150 11.48 24.22 -11.06
CA PRO A 150 12.04 22.98 -11.59
C PRO A 150 13.45 22.68 -11.10
N ASP A 151 14.19 23.70 -10.64
CA ASP A 151 15.56 23.55 -10.09
C ASP A 151 15.57 23.22 -8.59
N GLU A 152 14.46 23.44 -7.88
CA GLU A 152 14.34 23.16 -6.45
C GLU A 152 13.71 21.79 -6.20
N TYR A 153 12.75 21.35 -7.04
CA TYR A 153 11.92 20.20 -6.81
C TYR A 153 12.04 19.13 -7.89
N ALA A 154 12.17 17.88 -7.44
CA ALA A 154 11.90 16.69 -8.22
C ALA A 154 10.52 16.17 -7.83
N TYR A 155 9.50 16.45 -8.62
CA TYR A 155 8.16 15.92 -8.43
C TYR A 155 8.14 14.43 -8.78
N LEU A 156 7.85 13.58 -7.79
CA LEU A 156 7.91 12.13 -7.97
C LEU A 156 6.61 11.54 -8.50
N ASP A 157 5.46 12.20 -8.24
CA ASP A 157 4.15 11.83 -8.79
C ASP A 157 3.77 10.36 -8.55
N GLN A 158 3.40 10.03 -7.33
CA GLN A 158 3.04 8.65 -6.97
C GLN A 158 1.91 8.05 -7.84
N TYR A 159 1.10 8.88 -8.49
CA TYR A 159 -0.03 8.46 -9.32
C TYR A 159 0.32 8.24 -10.79
N GLY A 160 1.40 8.84 -11.25
CA GLY A 160 1.87 8.75 -12.65
C GLY A 160 3.22 8.03 -12.81
N ASN A 161 3.99 7.85 -11.75
CA ASN A 161 5.34 7.34 -11.81
C ASN A 161 5.42 5.82 -12.01
N PRO A 162 6.03 5.35 -13.11
CA PRO A 162 6.17 3.90 -13.38
C PRO A 162 7.02 3.15 -12.34
N ALA A 163 7.84 3.85 -11.55
CA ALA A 163 8.60 3.26 -10.45
C ALA A 163 7.69 2.73 -9.34
N ASN A 164 6.46 3.27 -9.20
CA ASN A 164 5.50 2.78 -8.22
C ASN A 164 5.09 1.32 -8.52
N PRO A 165 4.46 0.96 -9.63
CA PRO A 165 4.18 -0.45 -9.93
C PRO A 165 5.47 -1.29 -10.10
N LYS A 166 6.58 -0.72 -10.55
CA LYS A 166 7.88 -1.40 -10.64
C LYS A 166 8.33 -1.95 -9.29
N ALA A 167 8.17 -1.19 -8.20
CA ALA A 167 8.50 -1.65 -6.84
C ALA A 167 7.75 -2.93 -6.46
N HIS A 168 6.48 -3.01 -6.80
CA HIS A 168 5.64 -4.17 -6.52
C HIS A 168 5.90 -5.34 -7.47
N PHE A 169 6.24 -5.06 -8.73
CA PHE A 169 6.66 -6.08 -9.69
C PHE A 169 7.95 -6.78 -9.26
N LEU A 170 8.96 -6.01 -8.84
CA LEU A 170 10.27 -6.53 -8.43
C LEU A 170 10.27 -7.12 -7.01
N GLY A 171 9.43 -6.58 -6.12
CA GLY A 171 9.34 -6.95 -4.70
C GLY A 171 8.12 -7.80 -4.40
N THR A 172 6.98 -7.18 -4.13
CA THR A 172 5.75 -7.83 -3.61
C THR A 172 5.31 -9.02 -4.44
N GLY A 173 5.25 -8.88 -5.76
CA GLY A 173 4.81 -9.96 -6.67
C GLY A 173 5.79 -11.13 -6.67
N ARG A 174 7.09 -10.85 -6.69
CA ARG A 174 8.13 -11.88 -6.59
C ARG A 174 8.06 -12.62 -5.25
N GLU A 175 7.97 -11.88 -4.15
CA GLU A 175 7.90 -12.45 -2.80
C GLU A 175 6.66 -13.34 -2.62
N ILE A 176 5.50 -12.95 -3.16
CA ILE A 176 4.28 -13.77 -3.14
C ILE A 176 4.48 -15.05 -3.95
N TRP A 177 5.02 -14.94 -5.17
CA TRP A 177 5.27 -16.10 -6.03
C TRP A 177 6.20 -17.12 -5.35
N GLU A 178 7.33 -16.65 -4.82
CA GLU A 178 8.31 -17.47 -4.12
C GLU A 178 7.72 -18.13 -2.86
N ALA A 179 7.02 -17.34 -2.01
CA ALA A 179 6.44 -17.82 -0.75
C ALA A 179 5.31 -18.84 -0.97
N THR A 180 4.52 -18.69 -2.03
CA THR A 180 3.49 -19.66 -2.41
C THR A 180 4.04 -20.84 -3.23
N ARG A 181 5.32 -20.83 -3.57
CA ARG A 181 5.96 -21.80 -4.47
C ARG A 181 5.22 -21.91 -5.81
N GLY A 182 4.82 -20.77 -6.36
CA GLY A 182 4.10 -20.71 -7.62
C GLY A 182 2.64 -21.16 -7.57
N ARG A 183 2.07 -21.44 -6.39
CA ARG A 183 0.70 -21.98 -6.25
C ARG A 183 -0.39 -20.92 -6.25
N VAL A 184 -0.04 -19.62 -6.18
CA VAL A 184 -1.02 -18.53 -6.18
C VAL A 184 -1.90 -18.61 -7.43
N THR A 185 -3.23 -18.60 -7.25
CA THR A 185 -4.23 -18.62 -8.31
C THR A 185 -4.97 -17.30 -8.43
N HIS A 186 -5.17 -16.60 -7.32
CA HIS A 186 -5.89 -15.33 -7.26
C HIS A 186 -5.10 -14.32 -6.44
N PHE A 187 -4.95 -13.13 -6.95
CA PHE A 187 -4.38 -11.98 -6.25
C PHE A 187 -5.43 -10.90 -6.12
N VAL A 188 -5.73 -10.50 -4.89
CA VAL A 188 -6.76 -9.51 -4.56
C VAL A 188 -6.09 -8.32 -3.88
N ALA A 189 -6.31 -7.10 -4.36
CA ALA A 189 -5.74 -5.91 -3.69
C ALA A 189 -6.61 -4.65 -3.88
N GLY A 190 -6.62 -3.81 -2.86
CA GLY A 190 -7.27 -2.50 -2.90
C GLY A 190 -6.62 -1.54 -3.89
N ILE A 191 -7.42 -0.72 -4.55
CA ILE A 191 -7.01 0.28 -5.53
C ILE A 191 -6.97 1.66 -4.88
N GLY A 192 -5.74 2.18 -4.63
CA GLY A 192 -5.49 3.58 -4.30
C GLY A 192 -4.73 4.25 -5.45
N THR A 193 -3.40 4.25 -5.43
CA THR A 193 -2.58 4.64 -6.60
C THR A 193 -2.61 3.58 -7.70
N SER A 194 -3.15 2.41 -7.44
CA SER A 194 -3.11 1.19 -8.25
C SER A 194 -1.76 0.46 -8.33
N GLY A 195 -0.67 1.06 -7.86
CA GLY A 195 0.67 0.49 -8.01
C GLY A 195 0.82 -0.94 -7.48
N THR A 196 0.22 -1.23 -6.32
CA THR A 196 0.25 -2.58 -5.72
C THR A 196 -0.45 -3.61 -6.61
N LEU A 197 -1.68 -3.30 -7.05
CA LEU A 197 -2.46 -4.20 -7.91
C LEU A 197 -1.77 -4.42 -9.25
N MET A 198 -1.38 -3.33 -9.93
CA MET A 198 -0.76 -3.38 -11.26
C MET A 198 0.61 -4.06 -11.23
N GLY A 199 1.48 -3.66 -10.32
CA GLY A 199 2.84 -4.20 -10.25
C GLY A 199 2.86 -5.68 -9.85
N THR A 200 2.15 -6.03 -8.79
CA THR A 200 2.06 -7.42 -8.32
C THR A 200 1.33 -8.30 -9.35
N GLY A 201 0.19 -7.83 -9.87
CA GLY A 201 -0.59 -8.56 -10.87
C GLY A 201 0.21 -8.88 -12.12
N ARG A 202 0.90 -7.88 -12.69
CA ARG A 202 1.80 -8.08 -13.86
C ARG A 202 2.90 -9.09 -13.57
N ARG A 203 3.50 -9.06 -12.38
CA ARG A 203 4.52 -10.05 -12.01
C ARG A 203 3.94 -11.45 -11.93
N LEU A 204 2.83 -11.63 -11.26
CA LEU A 204 2.20 -12.93 -11.10
C LEU A 204 1.72 -13.50 -12.45
N LYS A 205 1.08 -12.68 -13.30
CA LYS A 205 0.68 -13.08 -14.66
C LYS A 205 1.86 -13.39 -15.58
N ARG A 206 3.02 -12.74 -15.38
CA ARG A 206 4.25 -13.08 -16.09
C ARG A 206 4.76 -14.47 -15.72
N GLU A 207 4.66 -14.85 -14.45
CA GLU A 207 5.06 -16.18 -13.97
C GLU A 207 4.04 -17.26 -14.39
N ASN A 208 2.74 -16.92 -14.26
CA ASN A 208 1.64 -17.79 -14.67
C ASN A 208 0.46 -16.95 -15.19
N PRO A 209 0.22 -16.92 -16.51
CA PRO A 209 -0.88 -16.14 -17.11
C PRO A 209 -2.28 -16.50 -16.61
N ALA A 210 -2.47 -17.69 -16.02
CA ALA A 210 -3.76 -18.12 -15.46
C ALA A 210 -4.09 -17.46 -14.12
N VAL A 211 -3.15 -16.77 -13.48
CA VAL A 211 -3.43 -16.06 -12.22
C VAL A 211 -4.46 -14.96 -12.46
N ARG A 212 -5.53 -14.99 -11.67
CA ARG A 212 -6.58 -13.97 -11.69
C ARG A 212 -6.20 -12.80 -10.80
N VAL A 213 -6.33 -11.60 -11.33
CA VAL A 213 -6.03 -10.33 -10.63
C VAL A 213 -7.32 -9.58 -10.37
N VAL A 214 -7.67 -9.39 -9.10
CA VAL A 214 -8.94 -8.82 -8.66
C VAL A 214 -8.67 -7.51 -7.91
N GLY A 215 -9.23 -6.41 -8.41
CA GLY A 215 -9.20 -5.11 -7.75
C GLY A 215 -10.31 -4.98 -6.71
N VAL A 216 -10.05 -4.25 -5.64
CA VAL A 216 -11.05 -3.85 -4.64
C VAL A 216 -11.16 -2.33 -4.65
N GLU A 217 -12.37 -1.83 -4.87
CA GLU A 217 -12.74 -0.42 -4.81
C GLU A 217 -13.82 -0.19 -3.76
N PRO A 218 -13.93 1.00 -3.17
CA PRO A 218 -15.12 1.39 -2.43
C PRO A 218 -16.34 1.37 -3.34
N ASP A 219 -17.51 1.06 -2.80
CA ASP A 219 -18.78 1.09 -3.53
C ASP A 219 -19.39 2.49 -3.65
N ASP A 220 -18.92 3.45 -2.83
CA ASP A 220 -19.42 4.82 -2.78
C ASP A 220 -18.27 5.84 -2.87
N PRO A 221 -18.46 7.00 -3.56
CA PRO A 221 -17.46 8.07 -3.59
C PRO A 221 -17.17 8.70 -2.22
N PHE A 222 -18.14 8.70 -1.29
CA PHE A 222 -18.01 9.22 0.08
C PHE A 222 -17.72 8.08 1.07
N HIS A 223 -16.63 7.38 0.87
CA HIS A 223 -16.25 6.22 1.67
C HIS A 223 -15.24 6.54 2.78
N GLY A 224 -15.26 5.75 3.86
CA GLY A 224 -14.28 5.79 4.95
C GLY A 224 -13.13 4.77 4.82
N LEU A 225 -12.88 4.22 3.65
CA LEU A 225 -11.80 3.26 3.38
C LEU A 225 -10.53 4.01 2.97
N GLU A 226 -9.85 4.62 3.93
CA GLU A 226 -8.66 5.44 3.66
C GLU A 226 -7.58 4.68 2.88
N GLY A 227 -7.01 5.37 1.89
CA GLY A 227 -6.00 4.79 0.99
C GLY A 227 -6.56 4.10 -0.24
N LEU A 228 -7.87 3.86 -0.32
CA LEU A 228 -8.57 3.43 -1.52
C LEU A 228 -9.14 4.63 -2.30
N LYS A 229 -9.43 4.41 -3.57
CA LYS A 229 -10.11 5.36 -4.47
C LYS A 229 -11.33 4.71 -5.10
N HIS A 230 -12.41 5.45 -5.15
CA HIS A 230 -13.54 5.17 -6.04
C HIS A 230 -13.18 5.77 -7.41
N LEU A 231 -12.73 4.93 -8.36
CA LEU A 231 -12.12 5.40 -9.62
C LEU A 231 -13.05 6.23 -10.48
N ARG A 232 -14.37 5.96 -10.42
CA ARG A 232 -15.36 6.69 -11.24
C ARG A 232 -15.53 8.16 -10.84
N SER A 233 -15.24 8.51 -9.58
CA SER A 233 -15.40 9.87 -9.05
C SER A 233 -14.09 10.58 -8.74
N SER A 234 -12.95 9.96 -9.00
CA SER A 234 -11.62 10.50 -8.67
C SER A 234 -10.75 10.63 -9.91
N ILE A 235 -9.68 11.44 -9.84
CA ILE A 235 -8.65 11.42 -10.86
C ILE A 235 -8.07 10.00 -10.93
N VAL A 236 -8.23 9.36 -12.08
CA VAL A 236 -7.69 8.01 -12.33
C VAL A 236 -6.17 8.08 -12.38
N PRO A 237 -5.46 7.26 -11.60
CA PRO A 237 -3.99 7.24 -11.65
C PRO A 237 -3.47 6.88 -13.05
N ALA A 238 -2.49 7.64 -13.55
CA ALA A 238 -1.95 7.41 -14.89
C ALA A 238 -1.21 6.06 -15.04
N ILE A 239 -0.80 5.45 -13.92
CA ILE A 239 -0.20 4.11 -13.89
C ILE A 239 -1.24 2.97 -13.92
N TYR A 240 -2.52 3.29 -13.74
CA TYR A 240 -3.59 2.29 -13.79
C TYR A 240 -3.86 1.84 -15.23
N ARG A 241 -4.07 0.53 -15.39
CA ARG A 241 -4.48 -0.11 -16.65
C ARG A 241 -5.60 -1.09 -16.35
N ALA A 242 -6.77 -0.83 -16.89
CA ALA A 242 -7.96 -1.66 -16.64
C ALA A 242 -7.79 -3.10 -17.16
N GLU A 243 -7.04 -3.25 -18.23
CA GLU A 243 -6.74 -4.53 -18.89
C GLU A 243 -5.81 -5.45 -18.09
N ASP A 244 -5.09 -4.93 -17.10
CA ASP A 244 -4.19 -5.72 -16.26
C ASP A 244 -4.91 -6.44 -15.12
N ARG A 245 -6.19 -6.16 -14.90
CA ARG A 245 -7.04 -6.85 -13.92
C ARG A 245 -8.16 -7.64 -14.61
N ASP A 246 -8.56 -8.71 -13.98
CA ASP A 246 -9.62 -9.58 -14.49
C ASP A 246 -11.01 -9.18 -13.95
N GLU A 247 -11.06 -8.61 -12.74
CA GLU A 247 -12.30 -8.26 -12.04
C GLU A 247 -12.12 -7.08 -11.09
N THR A 248 -13.21 -6.38 -10.77
CA THR A 248 -13.28 -5.43 -9.64
C THR A 248 -14.43 -5.81 -8.72
N LEU A 249 -14.14 -5.86 -7.42
CA LEU A 249 -15.12 -6.01 -6.37
C LEU A 249 -15.33 -4.67 -5.67
N PHE A 250 -16.57 -4.35 -5.39
CA PHE A 250 -16.96 -3.15 -4.64
C PHE A 250 -17.28 -3.54 -3.20
N ILE A 251 -16.64 -2.84 -2.25
CA ILE A 251 -16.74 -3.10 -0.82
C ILE A 251 -17.21 -1.81 -0.13
N SER A 252 -18.24 -1.94 0.70
CA SER A 252 -18.74 -0.80 1.48
C SER A 252 -17.79 -0.42 2.63
N THR A 253 -17.94 0.81 3.12
CA THR A 253 -17.22 1.26 4.31
C THR A 253 -17.47 0.34 5.50
N ASP A 254 -18.72 0.01 5.77
CA ASP A 254 -19.11 -0.82 6.93
C ASP A 254 -18.55 -2.23 6.84
N GLU A 255 -18.55 -2.82 5.63
CA GLU A 255 -17.98 -4.14 5.41
C GLU A 255 -16.46 -4.15 5.65
N GLY A 256 -15.76 -3.14 5.14
CA GLY A 256 -14.31 -3.00 5.35
C GLY A 256 -13.96 -2.79 6.82
N TRP A 257 -14.73 -1.98 7.54
CA TRP A 257 -14.53 -1.73 8.97
C TRP A 257 -14.82 -2.96 9.81
N SER A 258 -15.96 -3.61 9.61
CA SER A 258 -16.34 -4.85 10.32
C SER A 258 -15.32 -5.95 10.10
N MET A 259 -14.77 -6.06 8.89
CA MET A 259 -13.74 -7.05 8.60
C MET A 259 -12.40 -6.70 9.27
N ALA A 260 -12.00 -5.43 9.34
CA ALA A 260 -10.81 -5.02 10.08
C ALA A 260 -10.93 -5.33 11.58
N GLU A 261 -12.11 -5.09 12.17
CA GLU A 261 -12.42 -5.47 13.55
C GLU A 261 -12.37 -7.00 13.76
N ARG A 262 -12.97 -7.77 12.83
CA ARG A 262 -12.92 -9.24 12.85
C ARG A 262 -11.48 -9.76 12.82
N LEU A 263 -10.60 -9.18 11.98
CA LEU A 263 -9.18 -9.52 11.95
C LEU A 263 -8.48 -9.29 13.28
N GLY A 264 -8.78 -8.17 13.96
CA GLY A 264 -8.29 -7.88 15.30
C GLY A 264 -8.70 -8.95 16.31
N LYS A 265 -9.97 -9.28 16.35
CA LYS A 265 -10.56 -10.21 17.33
C LYS A 265 -10.23 -11.70 17.06
N ARG A 266 -10.14 -12.12 15.81
CA ARG A 266 -10.01 -13.54 15.42
C ARG A 266 -8.59 -13.95 15.05
N VAL A 267 -7.78 -13.01 14.56
CA VAL A 267 -6.43 -13.30 14.06
C VAL A 267 -5.35 -12.55 14.84
N GLY A 268 -5.72 -11.57 15.68
CA GLY A 268 -4.77 -10.73 16.42
C GLY A 268 -4.09 -9.67 15.54
N LEU A 269 -4.69 -9.31 14.41
CA LEU A 269 -4.15 -8.35 13.46
C LEU A 269 -4.92 -7.02 13.53
N LEU A 270 -4.34 -6.00 14.16
CA LEU A 270 -4.86 -4.64 14.14
C LEU A 270 -4.41 -3.94 12.86
N VAL A 271 -5.29 -3.87 11.87
CA VAL A 271 -5.00 -3.37 10.52
C VAL A 271 -5.93 -2.24 10.12
N GLY A 272 -5.49 -1.39 9.18
CA GLY A 272 -6.31 -0.31 8.65
C GLY A 272 -7.56 -0.80 7.88
N HIS A 273 -8.54 0.08 7.70
CA HIS A 273 -9.82 -0.26 7.08
C HIS A 273 -9.69 -0.73 5.62
N SER A 274 -8.69 -0.22 4.89
CA SER A 274 -8.37 -0.73 3.53
C SER A 274 -7.89 -2.18 3.53
N SER A 275 -7.25 -2.63 4.63
CA SER A 275 -6.90 -4.05 4.82
C SER A 275 -8.14 -4.90 5.04
N GLY A 276 -9.12 -4.40 5.82
CA GLY A 276 -10.42 -5.05 6.00
C GLY A 276 -11.14 -5.21 4.66
N ALA A 277 -11.21 -4.15 3.86
CA ALA A 277 -11.82 -4.21 2.53
C ALA A 277 -11.11 -5.22 1.61
N ALA A 278 -9.77 -5.28 1.65
CA ALA A 278 -8.99 -6.24 0.86
C ALA A 278 -9.26 -7.70 1.27
N ILE A 279 -9.39 -7.97 2.58
CA ILE A 279 -9.76 -9.31 3.09
C ILE A 279 -11.21 -9.64 2.73
N ALA A 280 -12.16 -8.71 2.86
CA ALA A 280 -13.54 -8.93 2.44
C ALA A 280 -13.64 -9.34 0.97
N GLY A 281 -12.92 -8.62 0.10
CA GLY A 281 -12.79 -9.00 -1.31
C GLY A 281 -12.15 -10.37 -1.53
N ALA A 282 -11.08 -10.68 -0.79
CA ALA A 282 -10.40 -11.97 -0.87
C ALA A 282 -11.29 -13.14 -0.40
N LEU A 283 -12.08 -12.94 0.67
CA LEU A 283 -13.05 -13.93 1.14
C LEU A 283 -14.18 -14.15 0.15
N ARG A 284 -14.67 -13.12 -0.56
CA ARG A 284 -15.65 -13.29 -1.65
C ARG A 284 -15.10 -14.16 -2.77
N VAL A 285 -13.83 -13.96 -3.16
CA VAL A 285 -13.15 -14.80 -4.16
C VAL A 285 -12.99 -16.23 -3.65
N ALA A 286 -12.50 -16.41 -2.42
CA ALA A 286 -12.32 -17.72 -1.81
C ALA A 286 -13.65 -18.49 -1.64
N GLY A 287 -14.72 -17.79 -1.24
CA GLY A 287 -16.07 -18.36 -1.14
C GLY A 287 -16.60 -18.85 -2.47
N ARG A 288 -16.41 -18.10 -3.57
CA ARG A 288 -16.80 -18.53 -4.92
C ARG A 288 -16.08 -19.82 -5.34
N LEU A 289 -14.79 -19.94 -5.04
CA LEU A 289 -14.03 -21.17 -5.33
C LEU A 289 -14.58 -22.35 -4.55
N ARG A 290 -14.82 -22.17 -3.22
CA ARG A 290 -15.43 -23.18 -2.37
C ARG A 290 -16.79 -23.65 -2.94
N ASP A 291 -17.66 -22.71 -3.26
CA ASP A 291 -19.03 -22.99 -3.73
C ASP A 291 -19.04 -23.66 -5.13
N ALA A 292 -18.02 -23.39 -5.94
CA ALA A 292 -17.78 -24.06 -7.22
C ALA A 292 -17.10 -25.43 -7.09
N GLY A 293 -16.66 -25.83 -5.88
CA GLY A 293 -15.87 -27.05 -5.67
C GLY A 293 -14.43 -26.95 -6.24
N GLU A 294 -13.94 -25.74 -6.45
CA GLU A 294 -12.60 -25.47 -7.01
C GLU A 294 -11.59 -25.24 -5.88
N LYS A 295 -10.38 -25.76 -6.08
CA LYS A 295 -9.24 -25.48 -5.19
C LYS A 295 -8.55 -24.19 -5.64
N GLY A 296 -7.95 -23.47 -4.69
CA GLY A 296 -7.19 -22.27 -5.03
C GLY A 296 -6.35 -21.72 -3.89
N VAL A 297 -5.41 -20.87 -4.28
CA VAL A 297 -4.58 -20.10 -3.35
C VAL A 297 -4.85 -18.63 -3.59
N VAL A 298 -5.61 -18.01 -2.69
CA VAL A 298 -6.00 -16.60 -2.74
C VAL A 298 -5.03 -15.79 -1.86
N VAL A 299 -4.42 -14.77 -2.44
CA VAL A 299 -3.49 -13.89 -1.74
C VAL A 299 -3.98 -12.46 -1.78
N THR A 300 -3.96 -11.79 -0.62
CA THR A 300 -4.24 -10.35 -0.54
C THR A 300 -3.11 -9.60 0.18
N VAL A 301 -3.24 -8.28 0.28
CA VAL A 301 -2.27 -7.38 0.91
C VAL A 301 -2.92 -6.64 2.06
N LEU A 302 -2.25 -6.57 3.21
CA LEU A 302 -2.61 -5.71 4.34
C LEU A 302 -1.70 -4.47 4.34
N PRO A 303 -2.18 -3.32 3.81
CA PRO A 303 -1.35 -2.16 3.52
C PRO A 303 -0.72 -1.50 4.74
N ASP A 304 -1.43 -1.39 5.86
CA ASP A 304 -0.99 -0.68 7.05
C ASP A 304 -1.72 -1.15 8.33
N ARG A 305 -1.35 -0.56 9.47
CA ARG A 305 -1.92 -0.86 10.79
C ARG A 305 -3.03 0.12 11.16
N ALA A 306 -3.92 -0.33 12.08
CA ALA A 306 -5.02 0.46 12.60
C ALA A 306 -4.56 1.64 13.49
N ASP A 307 -3.42 1.52 14.18
CA ASP A 307 -2.88 2.56 15.06
C ASP A 307 -2.66 3.91 14.38
N ARG A 308 -2.59 3.94 13.05
CA ARG A 308 -2.52 5.17 12.27
C ARG A 308 -3.82 5.95 12.16
N TYR A 309 -4.92 5.34 12.56
CA TYR A 309 -6.29 5.87 12.43
C TYR A 309 -6.95 6.10 13.79
N PHE A 310 -6.29 5.69 14.90
CA PHE A 310 -6.75 6.04 16.23
C PHE A 310 -6.42 7.51 16.51
N GLU A 311 -7.44 8.28 16.85
CA GLU A 311 -7.20 9.60 17.40
C GLU A 311 -6.61 9.47 18.81
N PRO A 312 -5.61 10.28 19.19
CA PRO A 312 -5.16 10.35 20.57
C PRO A 312 -6.38 10.73 21.43
N SER A 313 -6.69 9.91 22.44
CA SER A 313 -7.68 10.30 23.43
C SER A 313 -7.29 11.66 23.99
N ARG A 314 -8.21 12.63 24.01
CA ARG A 314 -7.96 13.92 24.67
C ARG A 314 -7.59 13.63 26.12
N PRO A 315 -6.54 14.27 26.68
CA PRO A 315 -6.24 14.14 28.10
C PRO A 315 -7.50 14.54 28.88
N GLY A 316 -8.12 13.59 29.61
CA GLY A 316 -9.29 13.84 30.44
C GLY A 316 -10.63 13.33 29.88
N ALA A 317 -10.65 12.47 28.86
CA ALA A 317 -11.87 11.73 28.48
C ALA A 317 -11.87 10.33 29.11
#